data_c5aea5ea2b5ec25940353ef9e60f87c8
#
_entry.id   c5aea5ea2b5ec25940353ef9e60f87c8
#
_cell.length_a   1.000
_cell.length_b   1.000
_cell.length_c   1.000
_cell.angle_alpha   90.00
_cell.angle_beta   90.00
_cell.angle_gamma   90.00
#
_symmetry.space_group_name_H-M   'P 1'
#
loop_
_entity.id
_entity.type
_entity.pdbx_description
1 polymer ?
#
loop_
_entity_poly.entity_id
_entity_poly.type
_entity_poly.pdbx_seq_one_letter_code
_entity_poly.pdbx_strand_id
1 'polypeptide(L)'
;MDKNKFATFLSVVISPAVVGLLVAHLGLDEITAAEKYFTSKVYAALSDEEQKLWHYSPELLAGLVEEELVKGSFTLPEEAL
;
A
#
# COMPACT_ATOMS: atom_id res chain seq x y z
N MET A 1 -7.43 -17.25 0.64
CA MET A 1 -8.50 -16.29 0.99
C MET A 1 -9.44 -16.15 -0.19
N ASP A 2 -10.75 -16.10 0.08
CA ASP A 2 -11.76 -15.91 -0.92
C ASP A 2 -11.61 -14.50 -1.53
N LYS A 3 -11.86 -14.37 -2.82
CA LYS A 3 -11.70 -13.10 -3.53
C LYS A 3 -12.51 -11.95 -2.93
N ASN A 4 -13.73 -12.25 -2.48
CA ASN A 4 -14.58 -11.23 -1.87
C ASN A 4 -14.03 -10.79 -0.53
N LYS A 5 -13.52 -11.73 0.26
CA LYS A 5 -12.93 -11.41 1.55
C LYS A 5 -11.63 -10.62 1.37
N PHE A 6 -10.83 -10.99 0.38
CA PHE A 6 -9.59 -10.27 0.10
C PHE A 6 -9.88 -8.84 -0.33
N ALA A 7 -10.82 -8.65 -1.26
CA ALA A 7 -11.19 -7.31 -1.72
C ALA A 7 -11.72 -6.44 -0.57
N THR A 8 -12.53 -7.02 0.30
CA THR A 8 -13.05 -6.31 1.48
C THR A 8 -11.91 -5.94 2.43
N PHE A 9 -11.03 -6.90 2.72
CA PHE A 9 -9.89 -6.65 3.60
C PHE A 9 -9.01 -5.54 3.04
N LEU A 10 -8.71 -5.58 1.74
CA LEU A 10 -7.89 -4.57 1.09
C LEU A 10 -8.54 -3.18 1.19
N SER A 11 -9.82 -3.07 0.87
CA SER A 11 -10.47 -1.77 0.79
C SER A 11 -10.90 -1.21 2.15
N VAL A 12 -11.19 -2.08 3.12
CA VAL A 12 -11.72 -1.63 4.41
C VAL A 12 -10.62 -1.52 5.47
N VAL A 13 -9.63 -2.41 5.43
CA VAL A 13 -8.60 -2.47 6.46
C VAL A 13 -7.28 -1.87 5.98
N ILE A 14 -6.76 -2.36 4.87
CA ILE A 14 -5.42 -1.98 4.40
C ILE A 14 -5.39 -0.57 3.84
N SER A 15 -6.24 -0.28 2.86
CA SER A 15 -6.17 0.98 2.13
C SER A 15 -6.38 2.21 3.00
N PRO A 16 -7.40 2.24 3.89
CA PRO A 16 -7.55 3.42 4.75
C PRO A 16 -6.36 3.63 5.67
N ALA A 17 -5.76 2.54 6.17
CA ALA A 17 -4.60 2.65 7.06
C ALA A 17 -3.39 3.22 6.31
N VAL A 18 -3.13 2.73 5.09
CA VAL A 18 -2.00 3.21 4.29
C VAL A 18 -2.20 4.67 3.89
N VAL A 19 -3.40 5.03 3.41
CA VAL A 19 -3.70 6.42 3.05
C VAL A 19 -3.53 7.34 4.24
N GLY A 20 -4.01 6.93 5.42
CA GLY A 20 -3.84 7.72 6.64
C GLY A 20 -2.38 7.97 6.99
N LEU A 21 -1.53 6.96 6.81
CA LEU A 21 -0.10 7.11 7.05
C LEU A 21 0.56 8.04 6.03
N LEU A 22 0.15 7.97 4.77
CA LEU A 22 0.67 8.88 3.75
C LEU A 22 0.30 10.33 4.06
N VAL A 23 -0.93 10.55 4.52
CA VAL A 23 -1.35 11.88 4.97
C VAL A 23 -0.45 12.38 6.09
N ALA A 24 -0.22 11.53 7.09
CA ALA A 24 0.59 11.91 8.24
C ALA A 24 2.06 12.12 7.90
N HIS A 25 2.63 11.24 7.08
CA HIS A 25 4.07 11.29 6.78
C HIS A 25 4.41 12.36 5.76
N LEU A 26 3.57 12.58 4.77
CA LEU A 26 3.88 13.46 3.65
C LEU A 26 3.19 14.81 3.73
N GLY A 27 2.30 14.99 4.70
CA GLY A 27 1.56 16.23 4.84
C GLY A 27 0.59 16.48 3.69
N LEU A 28 0.15 15.43 3.02
CA LEU A 28 -0.80 15.54 1.90
C LEU A 28 -2.22 15.57 2.42
N ASP A 29 -3.11 16.17 1.64
CA ASP A 29 -4.53 16.01 1.93
C ASP A 29 -4.97 14.59 1.57
N GLU A 30 -6.11 14.18 2.08
CA GLU A 30 -6.59 12.81 1.98
C GLU A 30 -6.82 12.38 0.53
N ILE A 31 -7.37 13.29 -0.28
CA ILE A 31 -7.65 12.99 -1.69
C ILE A 31 -6.35 12.78 -2.47
N THR A 32 -5.37 13.65 -2.27
CA THR A 32 -4.07 13.53 -2.96
C THR A 32 -3.34 12.26 -2.51
N ALA A 33 -3.36 11.97 -1.22
CA ALA A 33 -2.75 10.75 -0.70
C ALA A 33 -3.40 9.50 -1.30
N ALA A 34 -4.73 9.49 -1.38
CA ALA A 34 -5.46 8.38 -1.97
C ALA A 34 -5.12 8.21 -3.45
N GLU A 35 -5.06 9.31 -4.20
CA GLU A 35 -4.70 9.25 -5.61
C GLU A 35 -3.32 8.64 -5.82
N LYS A 36 -2.33 9.07 -5.03
CA LYS A 36 -0.98 8.55 -5.12
C LYS A 36 -0.92 7.07 -4.77
N TYR A 37 -1.67 6.66 -3.75
CA TYR A 37 -1.72 5.27 -3.34
C TYR A 37 -2.38 4.40 -4.41
N PHE A 38 -3.56 4.78 -4.87
CA PHE A 38 -4.32 3.95 -5.81
C PHE A 38 -3.71 3.88 -7.20
N THR A 39 -2.87 4.83 -7.57
CA THR A 39 -2.18 4.81 -8.87
C THR A 39 -0.76 4.24 -8.76
N SER A 40 -0.34 3.84 -7.57
CA SER A 40 1.02 3.34 -7.36
C SER A 40 1.21 1.92 -7.85
N LYS A 41 2.44 1.58 -8.18
CA LYS A 41 2.82 0.19 -8.48
C LYS A 41 2.69 -0.69 -7.24
N VAL A 42 2.85 -0.09 -6.06
CA VAL A 42 2.64 -0.80 -4.79
C VAL A 42 1.20 -1.29 -4.72
N TYR A 43 0.23 -0.42 -5.02
CA TYR A 43 -1.17 -0.82 -4.99
C TYR A 43 -1.47 -1.90 -6.02
N ALA A 44 -0.90 -1.78 -7.22
CA ALA A 44 -1.07 -2.78 -8.26
C ALA A 44 -0.58 -4.16 -7.79
N ALA A 45 0.57 -4.20 -7.14
CA ALA A 45 1.10 -5.44 -6.59
C ALA A 45 0.30 -5.91 -5.38
N LEU A 46 -0.14 -4.98 -4.53
CA LEU A 46 -0.92 -5.29 -3.33
C LEU A 46 -2.27 -5.91 -3.68
N SER A 47 -2.88 -5.45 -4.78
CA SER A 47 -4.18 -5.96 -5.21
C SER A 47 -4.11 -7.36 -5.82
N ASP A 48 -2.90 -7.86 -6.05
CA ASP A 48 -2.70 -9.24 -6.49
C ASP A 48 -2.46 -10.11 -5.25
N GLU A 49 -3.46 -10.88 -4.87
CA GLU A 49 -3.41 -11.70 -3.66
C GLU A 49 -2.21 -12.66 -3.66
N GLU A 50 -1.81 -13.14 -4.83
CA GLU A 50 -0.73 -14.11 -4.95
C GLU A 50 0.64 -13.51 -4.60
N GLN A 51 0.82 -12.22 -4.75
CA GLN A 51 2.06 -11.56 -4.39
C GLN A 51 2.21 -11.37 -2.88
N LYS A 52 1.13 -11.53 -2.14
CA LYS A 52 1.11 -11.57 -0.67
C LYS A 52 1.61 -10.29 0.01
N LEU A 53 1.57 -9.17 -0.68
CA LEU A 53 1.92 -7.90 -0.04
C LEU A 53 0.93 -7.54 1.08
N TRP A 54 -0.26 -8.11 1.03
CA TRP A 54 -1.31 -7.86 2.01
C TRP A 54 -0.94 -8.29 3.43
N HIS A 55 0.09 -9.12 3.61
CA HIS A 55 0.51 -9.54 4.94
C HIS A 55 1.50 -8.58 5.59
N TYR A 56 2.03 -7.62 4.85
CA TYR A 56 2.90 -6.60 5.43
C TYR A 56 2.08 -5.60 6.23
N SER A 57 2.72 -4.95 7.19
CA SER A 57 2.04 -3.92 7.98
C SER A 57 1.70 -2.70 7.12
N PRO A 58 0.67 -1.94 7.50
CA PRO A 58 0.38 -0.69 6.79
C PRO A 58 1.57 0.27 6.78
N GLU A 59 2.35 0.32 7.85
CA GLU A 59 3.54 1.17 7.93
C GLU A 59 4.56 0.80 6.86
N LEU A 60 4.79 -0.49 6.66
CA LEU A 60 5.72 -0.94 5.64
C LEU A 60 5.18 -0.61 4.24
N LEU A 61 3.90 -0.85 4.02
CA LEU A 61 3.28 -0.56 2.73
C LEU A 61 3.33 0.93 2.41
N ALA A 62 3.07 1.79 3.39
CA ALA A 62 3.18 3.23 3.20
C ALA A 62 4.62 3.61 2.86
N GLY A 63 5.59 2.99 3.51
CA GLY A 63 7.01 3.22 3.19
C GLY A 63 7.36 2.85 1.76
N LEU A 64 6.77 1.76 1.24
CA LEU A 64 7.00 1.37 -0.15
C LEU A 64 6.39 2.38 -1.12
N VAL A 65 5.22 2.92 -0.82
CA VAL A 65 4.62 3.97 -1.65
C VAL A 65 5.47 5.22 -1.63
N GLU A 66 5.98 5.60 -0.45
CA GLU A 66 6.86 6.77 -0.32
C GLU A 66 8.14 6.58 -1.12
N GLU A 67 8.72 5.39 -1.07
CA GLU A 67 9.90 5.07 -1.86
C GLU A 67 9.62 5.21 -3.35
N GLU A 68 8.48 4.71 -3.79
CA GLU A 68 8.10 4.80 -5.19
C GLU A 68 7.92 6.24 -5.64
N LEU A 69 7.36 7.09 -4.79
CA LEU A 69 7.16 8.50 -5.13
C LEU A 69 8.48 9.24 -5.32
N VAL A 70 9.52 8.82 -4.60
CA VAL A 70 10.84 9.45 -4.70
C VAL A 70 11.66 8.84 -5.84
N LYS A 71 11.66 7.53 -5.97
CA LYS A 71 12.56 6.82 -6.88
C LYS A 71 11.91 6.32 -8.17
N GLY A 72 10.58 6.37 -8.25
CA GLY A 72 9.85 5.81 -9.38
C GLY A 72 9.66 4.29 -9.30
N SER A 73 10.18 3.65 -8.28
CA SER A 73 10.03 2.22 -8.05
C SER A 73 10.18 1.93 -6.57
N PHE A 74 9.81 0.73 -6.15
CA PHE A 74 9.97 0.31 -4.77
C PHE A 74 10.69 -1.03 -4.72
N THR A 75 11.35 -1.28 -3.59
CA THR A 75 12.06 -2.55 -3.37
C THR A 75 11.40 -3.25 -2.19
N LEU A 76 10.94 -4.47 -2.42
CA LEU A 76 10.37 -5.26 -1.33
C LEU A 76 11.46 -5.59 -0.32
N PRO A 77 11.13 -5.59 0.98
CA PRO A 77 12.10 -5.99 1.98
C PRO A 77 12.52 -7.43 1.72
N GLU A 78 13.79 -7.69 1.92
CA GLU A 78 14.29 -9.04 1.79
C GLU A 78 13.73 -9.86 2.95
N GLU A 79 12.95 -10.86 2.61
CA GLU A 79 12.38 -11.70 3.63
C GLU A 79 13.46 -12.61 4.21
N ALA A 80 13.52 -12.67 5.51
CA ALA A 80 14.41 -13.60 6.20
C ALA A 80 13.77 -14.98 6.13
N LEU A 81 13.97 -15.62 5.03
CA LEU A 81 13.34 -16.92 4.79
C LEU A 81 14.11 -18.04 5.46
#